data_f070da68266dfa7a85a1236183c6db21
#
_entry.id   f070da68266dfa7a85a1236183c6db21
#
_cell.length_a   1.000
_cell.length_b   1.000
_cell.length_c   1.000
_cell.angle_alpha   90.00
_cell.angle_beta   90.00
_cell.angle_gamma   90.00
#
_symmetry.space_group_name_H-M   'P 1'
#
loop_
_entity.id
_entity.type
_entity.pdbx_description
1 polymer ?
#
loop_
_entity_poly.entity_id
_entity_poly.type
_entity_poly.pdbx_seq_one_letter_code
_entity_poly.pdbx_strand_id
1 'polypeptide(L)'
;IGSVIKLKRLLNKNEQAEFSDPAKYFNKKLILQKTKVGKKYKKSLQKILENIENLYEVDRHFLLAIWANETFFGRVRPRLDSLQVLSLLSFSSSNRLVYLNELIYLIDFAIENEINIKYLKASKAGALGQPQFLPSTLVKFAVDYDNDGNKDIWNSQPDILASIANYLHQFGWDNNLEWGYEVQLSNSISCYLEGPDHSRSLSQWKKLGASRFKGEEFPQDDLNESYSLMFPAGIHGPIYLVSKNSYTLKEYNLSLIHI
;
A
#
# COMPACT_ATOMS: atom_id res chain seq x y z
N ILE A 1 -7.41 -1.58 -33.71
CA ILE A 1 -8.35 -0.48 -33.36
C ILE A 1 -9.38 -0.98 -32.34
N GLY A 2 -10.06 -2.13 -32.58
CA GLY A 2 -11.08 -2.65 -31.66
C GLY A 2 -10.60 -2.95 -30.23
N SER A 3 -9.38 -3.46 -30.04
CA SER A 3 -8.77 -3.74 -28.74
C SER A 3 -8.49 -2.45 -27.94
N VAL A 4 -8.01 -1.41 -28.59
CA VAL A 4 -7.73 -0.09 -27.97
C VAL A 4 -9.02 0.59 -27.53
N ILE A 5 -10.08 0.54 -28.34
CA ILE A 5 -11.40 1.09 -27.98
C ILE A 5 -11.99 0.33 -26.78
N LYS A 6 -11.86 -0.98 -26.74
CA LYS A 6 -12.30 -1.81 -25.62
C LYS A 6 -11.52 -1.49 -24.35
N LEU A 7 -10.22 -1.34 -24.43
CA LEU A 7 -9.35 -0.98 -23.32
C LEU A 7 -9.69 0.42 -22.80
N LYS A 8 -9.83 1.42 -23.70
CA LYS A 8 -10.25 2.77 -23.32
C LYS A 8 -11.59 2.78 -22.56
N ARG A 9 -12.57 1.99 -23.00
CA ARG A 9 -13.86 1.84 -22.28
C ARG A 9 -13.68 1.19 -20.90
N LEU A 10 -12.74 0.24 -20.75
CA LEU A 10 -12.44 -0.40 -19.47
C LEU A 10 -11.74 0.57 -18.49
N LEU A 11 -10.86 1.42 -18.98
CA LEU A 11 -10.18 2.43 -18.17
C LEU A 11 -11.13 3.57 -17.76
N ASN A 12 -12.00 4.03 -18.65
CA ASN A 12 -12.99 5.08 -18.36
C ASN A 12 -14.14 4.64 -17.43
N LYS A 13 -14.32 3.34 -17.19
CA LYS A 13 -15.30 2.83 -16.21
C LYS A 13 -14.83 2.91 -14.75
N ASN A 14 -13.76 3.66 -14.48
CA ASN A 14 -13.23 3.85 -13.15
C ASN A 14 -13.78 5.13 -12.49
N GLU A 15 -14.99 5.10 -12.03
CA GLU A 15 -15.24 5.64 -10.69
C GLU A 15 -14.64 4.61 -9.72
N GLN A 16 -13.62 4.98 -8.97
CA GLN A 16 -13.10 4.14 -7.89
C GLN A 16 -14.24 3.98 -6.90
N ALA A 17 -14.92 2.85 -6.95
CA ALA A 17 -16.08 2.55 -6.09
C ALA A 17 -15.72 2.66 -4.59
N GLU A 18 -14.45 2.63 -4.29
CA GLU A 18 -13.85 2.76 -2.98
C GLU A 18 -14.07 4.14 -2.35
N PHE A 19 -14.08 5.22 -3.14
CA PHE A 19 -14.35 6.56 -2.64
C PHE A 19 -15.85 6.92 -2.61
N SER A 20 -16.68 6.20 -3.33
CA SER A 20 -18.13 6.46 -3.36
C SER A 20 -18.89 5.84 -2.18
N ASP A 21 -18.34 4.81 -1.53
CA ASP A 21 -18.98 4.10 -0.42
C ASP A 21 -17.94 3.47 0.53
N PRO A 22 -17.50 4.21 1.57
CA PRO A 22 -16.56 3.70 2.56
C PRO A 22 -17.00 2.39 3.23
N ALA A 23 -18.31 2.13 3.33
CA ALA A 23 -18.84 0.90 3.91
C ALA A 23 -18.49 -0.35 3.10
N LYS A 24 -18.30 -0.22 1.78
CA LYS A 24 -17.85 -1.32 0.91
C LYS A 24 -16.42 -1.71 1.16
N TYR A 25 -15.59 -0.78 1.62
CA TYR A 25 -14.20 -1.03 1.98
C TYR A 25 -14.08 -1.98 3.18
N PHE A 26 -14.98 -1.85 4.14
CA PHE A 26 -15.03 -2.67 5.35
C PHE A 26 -15.86 -3.95 5.19
N ASN A 27 -15.69 -4.66 4.08
CA ASN A 27 -16.36 -5.95 3.90
C ASN A 27 -15.79 -6.99 4.89
N LYS A 28 -16.46 -7.12 6.04
CA LYS A 28 -16.06 -8.00 7.15
C LYS A 28 -15.81 -9.46 6.69
N LYS A 29 -16.62 -9.96 5.74
CA LYS A 29 -16.47 -11.32 5.18
C LYS A 29 -15.14 -11.46 4.41
N LEU A 30 -14.80 -10.46 3.59
CA LEU A 30 -13.57 -10.43 2.81
C LEU A 30 -12.34 -10.31 3.74
N ILE A 31 -12.42 -9.44 4.74
CA ILE A 31 -11.36 -9.28 5.75
C ILE A 31 -11.10 -10.62 6.47
N LEU A 32 -12.15 -11.30 6.94
CA LEU A 32 -12.02 -12.60 7.59
C LEU A 32 -11.41 -13.67 6.66
N GLN A 33 -11.76 -13.66 5.37
CA GLN A 33 -11.16 -14.56 4.39
C GLN A 33 -9.67 -14.27 4.20
N LYS A 34 -9.28 -13.00 4.01
CA LYS A 34 -7.87 -12.57 3.90
C LYS A 34 -7.09 -12.97 5.15
N THR A 35 -7.64 -12.71 6.33
CA THR A 35 -7.01 -13.09 7.61
C THR A 35 -6.80 -14.60 7.74
N LYS A 36 -7.79 -15.41 7.36
CA LYS A 36 -7.67 -16.88 7.40
C LYS A 36 -6.55 -17.38 6.47
N VAL A 37 -6.43 -16.81 5.28
CA VAL A 37 -5.38 -17.16 4.32
C VAL A 37 -4.02 -16.63 4.81
N GLY A 38 -3.95 -15.41 5.30
CA GLY A 38 -2.73 -14.80 5.84
C GLY A 38 -2.14 -15.62 7.00
N LYS A 39 -2.98 -16.13 7.94
CA LYS A 39 -2.54 -17.01 9.01
C LYS A 39 -1.88 -18.31 8.49
N LYS A 40 -2.34 -18.84 7.34
CA LYS A 40 -1.68 -20.01 6.72
C LYS A 40 -0.31 -19.64 6.13
N TYR A 41 -0.23 -18.51 5.41
CA TYR A 41 1.05 -18.03 4.88
C TYR A 41 2.03 -17.65 5.99
N LYS A 42 1.56 -17.00 7.06
CA LYS A 42 2.41 -16.71 8.24
C LYS A 42 3.07 -17.99 8.76
N LYS A 43 2.33 -19.10 8.84
CA LYS A 43 2.87 -20.39 9.29
C LYS A 43 3.80 -21.03 8.26
N SER A 44 3.43 -21.07 6.97
CA SER A 44 4.21 -21.75 5.93
C SER A 44 5.49 -20.98 5.56
N LEU A 45 5.50 -19.64 5.69
CA LEU A 45 6.63 -18.78 5.38
C LEU A 45 7.31 -18.21 6.62
N GLN A 46 7.10 -18.82 7.80
CA GLN A 46 7.55 -18.27 9.08
C GLN A 46 9.01 -17.84 9.05
N LYS A 47 9.94 -18.71 8.65
CA LYS A 47 11.37 -18.43 8.64
C LYS A 47 11.74 -17.29 7.66
N ILE A 48 11.10 -17.26 6.49
CA ILE A 48 11.32 -16.23 5.48
C ILE A 48 10.82 -14.88 6.02
N LEU A 49 9.62 -14.85 6.59
CA LEU A 49 9.04 -13.65 7.18
C LEU A 49 9.87 -13.11 8.36
N GLU A 50 10.39 -14.00 9.22
CA GLU A 50 11.28 -13.62 10.32
C GLU A 50 12.58 -12.99 9.82
N ASN A 51 13.18 -13.58 8.80
CA ASN A 51 14.41 -13.05 8.23
C ASN A 51 14.19 -11.70 7.53
N ILE A 52 13.09 -11.54 6.77
CA ILE A 52 12.74 -10.28 6.10
C ILE A 52 12.43 -9.19 7.13
N GLU A 53 11.66 -9.50 8.17
CA GLU A 53 11.35 -8.58 9.27
C GLU A 53 12.62 -8.08 9.96
N ASN A 54 13.57 -8.98 10.25
CA ASN A 54 14.83 -8.61 10.87
C ASN A 54 15.74 -7.80 9.93
N LEU A 55 15.69 -8.06 8.62
CA LEU A 55 16.53 -7.39 7.64
C LEU A 55 16.05 -5.97 7.32
N TYR A 56 14.75 -5.79 7.19
CA TYR A 56 14.14 -4.52 6.77
C TYR A 56 13.48 -3.75 7.91
N GLU A 57 13.44 -4.33 9.12
CA GLU A 57 12.79 -3.73 10.28
C GLU A 57 11.32 -3.35 10.02
N VAL A 58 10.58 -4.22 9.30
CA VAL A 58 9.17 -4.06 8.98
C VAL A 58 8.39 -5.26 9.49
N ASP A 59 7.40 -5.04 10.36
CA ASP A 59 6.57 -6.11 10.92
C ASP A 59 5.90 -6.95 9.82
N ARG A 60 6.10 -8.26 9.90
CA ARG A 60 5.62 -9.26 8.95
C ARG A 60 4.12 -9.25 8.72
N HIS A 61 3.33 -8.74 9.68
CA HIS A 61 1.88 -8.69 9.53
C HIS A 61 1.46 -7.64 8.51
N PHE A 62 2.20 -6.52 8.40
CA PHE A 62 1.97 -5.52 7.37
C PHE A 62 2.33 -6.03 5.98
N LEU A 63 3.43 -6.79 5.85
CA LEU A 63 3.81 -7.41 4.58
C LEU A 63 2.71 -8.34 4.07
N LEU A 64 2.18 -9.19 4.95
CA LEU A 64 1.07 -10.08 4.62
C LEU A 64 -0.23 -9.33 4.34
N ALA A 65 -0.50 -8.24 5.07
CA ALA A 65 -1.71 -7.43 4.88
C ALA A 65 -1.69 -6.71 3.53
N ILE A 66 -0.56 -6.11 3.15
CA ILE A 66 -0.37 -5.49 1.83
C ILE A 66 -0.54 -6.53 0.73
N TRP A 67 0.17 -7.64 0.79
CA TRP A 67 0.05 -8.71 -0.21
C TRP A 67 -1.38 -9.25 -0.33
N ALA A 68 -2.10 -9.34 0.80
CA ALA A 68 -3.51 -9.71 0.81
C ALA A 68 -4.40 -8.67 0.14
N ASN A 69 -4.10 -7.37 0.33
CA ASN A 69 -4.92 -6.29 -0.21
C ASN A 69 -4.70 -6.13 -1.70
N GLU A 70 -3.46 -6.17 -2.16
CA GLU A 70 -3.10 -5.93 -3.55
C GLU A 70 -3.60 -7.05 -4.48
N THR A 71 -3.32 -8.29 -4.16
CA THR A 71 -3.62 -9.40 -5.08
C THR A 71 -4.25 -10.61 -4.43
N PHE A 72 -4.75 -10.50 -3.20
CA PHE A 72 -5.25 -11.63 -2.44
C PHE A 72 -4.25 -12.81 -2.43
N PHE A 73 -3.00 -12.50 -2.07
CA PHE A 73 -1.88 -13.45 -2.07
C PHE A 73 -1.64 -14.06 -3.46
N GLY A 74 -1.66 -13.24 -4.51
CA GLY A 74 -1.44 -13.64 -5.90
C GLY A 74 -2.58 -14.40 -6.58
N ARG A 75 -3.75 -14.51 -5.94
CA ARG A 75 -4.94 -15.14 -6.55
C ARG A 75 -5.63 -14.25 -7.57
N VAL A 76 -5.57 -12.93 -7.38
CA VAL A 76 -6.10 -11.92 -8.30
C VAL A 76 -4.88 -11.30 -9.01
N ARG A 77 -4.61 -11.76 -10.22
CA ARG A 77 -3.45 -11.29 -11.00
C ARG A 77 -3.88 -10.28 -12.06
N PRO A 78 -3.08 -9.24 -12.32
CA PRO A 78 -3.27 -8.38 -13.48
C PRO A 78 -3.33 -9.17 -14.79
N ARG A 79 -4.17 -8.71 -15.73
CA ARG A 79 -4.39 -9.42 -17.01
C ARG A 79 -4.26 -8.55 -18.23
N LEU A 80 -4.16 -7.23 -18.05
CA LEU A 80 -4.07 -6.30 -19.17
C LEU A 80 -2.62 -6.24 -19.68
N ASP A 81 -2.43 -6.00 -20.95
CA ASP A 81 -1.12 -5.76 -21.53
C ASP A 81 -0.55 -4.45 -20.99
N SER A 82 0.60 -4.53 -20.32
CA SER A 82 1.21 -3.40 -19.61
C SER A 82 1.60 -2.26 -20.56
N LEU A 83 2.16 -2.61 -21.73
CA LEU A 83 2.54 -1.63 -22.73
C LEU A 83 1.32 -0.88 -23.26
N GLN A 84 0.23 -1.59 -23.57
CA GLN A 84 -1.02 -0.96 -24.03
C GLN A 84 -1.66 -0.08 -22.96
N VAL A 85 -1.69 -0.53 -21.71
CA VAL A 85 -2.25 0.24 -20.59
C VAL A 85 -1.49 1.53 -20.41
N LEU A 86 -0.17 1.47 -20.23
CA LEU A 86 0.65 2.65 -19.96
C LEU A 86 0.71 3.59 -21.17
N SER A 87 0.78 3.07 -22.38
CA SER A 87 0.66 3.91 -23.59
C SER A 87 -0.67 4.65 -23.63
N LEU A 88 -1.79 3.99 -23.32
CA LEU A 88 -3.09 4.65 -23.34
C LEU A 88 -3.21 5.71 -22.22
N LEU A 89 -2.71 5.41 -21.03
CA LEU A 89 -2.73 6.35 -19.89
C LEU A 89 -1.83 7.56 -20.15
N SER A 90 -0.68 7.39 -20.81
CA SER A 90 0.20 8.49 -21.22
C SER A 90 -0.44 9.46 -22.22
N PHE A 91 -1.49 9.04 -22.93
CA PHE A 91 -2.26 9.91 -23.83
C PHE A 91 -3.53 10.47 -23.24
N SER A 92 -4.24 9.69 -22.41
CA SER A 92 -5.62 9.99 -22.01
C SER A 92 -5.79 10.45 -20.57
N SER A 93 -4.79 10.27 -19.71
CA SER A 93 -4.84 10.68 -18.29
C SER A 93 -4.56 12.18 -18.12
N SER A 94 -5.09 12.78 -17.05
CA SER A 94 -4.66 14.11 -16.57
C SER A 94 -3.17 14.14 -16.21
N ASN A 95 -2.61 13.02 -15.78
CA ASN A 95 -1.22 12.86 -15.36
C ASN A 95 -0.33 12.23 -16.46
N ARG A 96 -0.50 12.68 -17.71
CA ARG A 96 0.16 12.09 -18.88
C ARG A 96 1.67 11.90 -18.73
N LEU A 97 2.37 12.89 -18.19
CA LEU A 97 3.83 12.84 -18.03
C LEU A 97 4.26 11.77 -17.03
N VAL A 98 3.51 11.56 -15.96
CA VAL A 98 3.77 10.47 -15.01
C VAL A 98 3.69 9.13 -15.73
N TYR A 99 2.62 8.87 -16.46
CA TYR A 99 2.45 7.60 -17.19
C TYR A 99 3.44 7.43 -18.34
N LEU A 100 3.88 8.52 -18.97
CA LEU A 100 4.95 8.45 -19.95
C LEU A 100 6.26 7.99 -19.32
N ASN A 101 6.60 8.50 -18.15
CA ASN A 101 7.76 8.05 -17.40
C ASN A 101 7.64 6.58 -16.99
N GLU A 102 6.46 6.16 -16.51
CA GLU A 102 6.21 4.75 -16.17
C GLU A 102 6.35 3.84 -17.40
N LEU A 103 5.92 4.29 -18.57
CA LEU A 103 6.09 3.56 -19.83
C LEU A 103 7.57 3.41 -20.20
N ILE A 104 8.38 4.45 -19.99
CA ILE A 104 9.83 4.41 -20.22
C ILE A 104 10.47 3.39 -19.27
N TYR A 105 10.18 3.48 -17.95
CA TYR A 105 10.68 2.50 -16.96
C TYR A 105 10.28 1.06 -17.31
N LEU A 106 9.07 0.83 -17.82
CA LEU A 106 8.62 -0.50 -18.24
C LEU A 106 9.48 -1.04 -19.42
N ILE A 107 9.76 -0.19 -20.40
CA ILE A 107 10.55 -0.56 -21.58
C ILE A 107 12.00 -0.84 -21.16
N ASP A 108 12.60 0.05 -20.40
CA ASP A 108 13.98 -0.09 -19.92
C ASP A 108 14.13 -1.36 -19.08
N PHE A 109 13.22 -1.60 -18.13
CA PHE A 109 13.19 -2.83 -17.34
C PHE A 109 13.11 -4.09 -18.20
N ALA A 110 12.26 -4.08 -19.24
CA ALA A 110 12.12 -5.23 -20.12
C ALA A 110 13.39 -5.49 -20.95
N ILE A 111 14.08 -4.43 -21.38
CA ILE A 111 15.34 -4.52 -22.13
C ILE A 111 16.47 -5.01 -21.22
N GLU A 112 16.65 -4.38 -20.05
CA GLU A 112 17.73 -4.71 -19.11
C GLU A 112 17.67 -6.14 -18.59
N ASN A 113 16.47 -6.69 -18.44
CA ASN A 113 16.24 -8.05 -17.93
C ASN A 113 15.94 -9.07 -19.05
N GLU A 114 16.09 -8.70 -20.31
CA GLU A 114 15.81 -9.56 -21.49
C GLU A 114 14.39 -10.16 -21.48
N ILE A 115 13.42 -9.45 -20.90
CA ILE A 115 12.03 -9.90 -20.77
C ILE A 115 11.23 -9.47 -22.00
N ASN A 116 10.50 -10.40 -22.61
CA ASN A 116 9.53 -10.01 -23.62
C ASN A 116 8.36 -9.24 -22.99
N ILE A 117 8.31 -7.93 -23.24
CA ILE A 117 7.33 -6.99 -22.68
C ILE A 117 5.87 -7.45 -22.85
N LYS A 118 5.55 -8.26 -23.86
CA LYS A 118 4.20 -8.81 -24.09
C LYS A 118 3.72 -9.74 -22.97
N TYR A 119 4.63 -10.30 -22.18
CA TYR A 119 4.30 -11.15 -21.04
C TYR A 119 4.03 -10.34 -19.76
N LEU A 120 4.49 -9.10 -19.71
CA LEU A 120 4.24 -8.23 -18.58
C LEU A 120 2.76 -7.78 -18.57
N LYS A 121 2.07 -8.15 -17.50
CA LYS A 121 0.66 -7.82 -17.34
C LYS A 121 0.49 -6.80 -16.21
N ALA A 122 -0.40 -5.83 -16.44
CA ALA A 122 -0.66 -4.72 -15.53
C ALA A 122 -2.13 -4.68 -15.08
N SER A 123 -2.35 -4.00 -13.98
CA SER A 123 -3.67 -3.51 -13.57
C SER A 123 -4.13 -2.37 -14.48
N LYS A 124 -5.36 -1.88 -14.27
CA LYS A 124 -5.88 -0.71 -15.01
C LYS A 124 -5.07 0.58 -14.75
N ALA A 125 -4.41 0.66 -13.60
CA ALA A 125 -3.53 1.77 -13.22
C ALA A 125 -2.08 1.60 -13.69
N GLY A 126 -1.75 0.52 -14.40
CA GLY A 126 -0.39 0.25 -14.87
C GLY A 126 0.48 -0.52 -13.87
N ALA A 127 -0.05 -0.94 -12.74
CA ALA A 127 0.71 -1.64 -11.70
C ALA A 127 0.98 -3.10 -12.05
N LEU A 128 2.17 -3.60 -11.66
CA LEU A 128 2.76 -4.87 -12.04
C LEU A 128 2.90 -5.82 -10.85
N GLY A 129 2.90 -7.11 -11.12
CA GLY A 129 3.22 -8.16 -10.15
C GLY A 129 2.22 -8.29 -9.01
N GLN A 130 2.61 -9.02 -7.98
CA GLN A 130 1.76 -9.23 -6.81
C GLN A 130 1.79 -8.06 -5.81
N PRO A 131 2.91 -7.31 -5.64
CA PRO A 131 2.94 -6.08 -4.87
C PRO A 131 2.19 -4.92 -5.52
N GLN A 132 1.77 -5.03 -6.78
CA GLN A 132 1.16 -3.96 -7.56
C GLN A 132 2.05 -2.72 -7.69
N PHE A 133 3.34 -2.94 -7.97
CA PHE A 133 4.30 -1.87 -8.20
C PHE A 133 4.12 -1.23 -9.57
N LEU A 134 4.22 0.10 -9.63
CA LEU A 134 4.45 0.78 -10.90
C LEU A 134 5.85 0.43 -11.44
N PRO A 135 6.11 0.53 -12.75
CA PRO A 135 7.41 0.24 -13.32
C PRO A 135 8.58 0.93 -12.63
N SER A 136 8.47 2.22 -12.32
CA SER A 136 9.48 2.98 -11.58
C SER A 136 9.70 2.42 -10.18
N THR A 137 8.64 2.02 -9.51
CA THR A 137 8.69 1.39 -8.18
C THR A 137 9.32 0.00 -8.25
N LEU A 138 8.99 -0.79 -9.29
CA LEU A 138 9.61 -2.09 -9.55
C LEU A 138 11.14 -1.96 -9.71
N VAL A 139 11.59 -1.07 -10.59
CA VAL A 139 13.01 -0.85 -10.85
C VAL A 139 13.75 -0.44 -9.56
N LYS A 140 13.14 0.43 -8.77
CA LYS A 140 13.78 1.02 -7.59
C LYS A 140 13.77 0.12 -6.35
N PHE A 141 12.69 -0.63 -6.12
CA PHE A 141 12.44 -1.29 -4.84
C PHE A 141 12.34 -2.82 -4.91
N ALA A 142 12.19 -3.43 -6.11
CA ALA A 142 12.17 -4.88 -6.20
C ALA A 142 13.50 -5.50 -5.81
N VAL A 143 13.43 -6.61 -5.09
CA VAL A 143 14.57 -7.34 -4.51
C VAL A 143 14.56 -8.77 -5.03
N ASP A 144 15.74 -9.25 -5.41
CA ASP A 144 16.05 -10.68 -5.58
C ASP A 144 16.48 -11.20 -4.21
N TYR A 145 15.54 -11.73 -3.46
CA TYR A 145 15.78 -12.13 -2.07
C TYR A 145 16.34 -13.56 -1.97
N ASP A 146 15.94 -14.45 -2.86
CA ASP A 146 16.41 -15.83 -2.89
C ASP A 146 17.71 -16.00 -3.68
N ASN A 147 18.24 -14.91 -4.28
CA ASN A 147 19.50 -14.83 -5.01
C ASN A 147 19.55 -15.78 -6.22
N ASP A 148 18.41 -15.95 -6.90
CA ASP A 148 18.33 -16.73 -8.13
C ASP A 148 18.74 -15.94 -9.39
N GLY A 149 19.04 -14.65 -9.23
CA GLY A 149 19.43 -13.69 -10.29
C GLY A 149 18.24 -12.93 -10.87
N ASN A 150 17.02 -13.14 -10.37
CA ASN A 150 15.83 -12.49 -10.86
C ASN A 150 15.04 -11.82 -9.73
N LYS A 151 14.51 -10.62 -9.97
CA LYS A 151 13.58 -9.94 -9.06
C LYS A 151 12.14 -10.34 -9.41
N ASP A 152 11.74 -11.58 -9.06
CA ASP A 152 10.44 -12.13 -9.49
C ASP A 152 9.28 -11.72 -8.55
N ILE A 153 8.79 -10.50 -8.72
CA ILE A 153 7.61 -10.02 -7.99
C ILE A 153 6.29 -10.66 -8.48
N TRP A 154 6.34 -11.58 -9.45
CA TRP A 154 5.15 -12.28 -9.98
C TRP A 154 4.92 -13.64 -9.37
N ASN A 155 6.00 -14.40 -9.04
CA ASN A 155 5.88 -15.79 -8.63
C ASN A 155 6.73 -16.14 -7.40
N SER A 156 7.87 -15.48 -7.14
CA SER A 156 8.69 -15.71 -5.96
C SER A 156 8.08 -15.04 -4.72
N GLN A 157 7.57 -15.85 -3.79
CA GLN A 157 7.00 -15.31 -2.53
C GLN A 157 8.06 -14.58 -1.68
N PRO A 158 9.32 -15.05 -1.57
CA PRO A 158 10.38 -14.32 -0.90
C PRO A 158 10.61 -12.94 -1.50
N ASP A 159 10.73 -12.83 -2.84
CA ASP A 159 10.96 -11.55 -3.52
C ASP A 159 9.81 -10.59 -3.36
N ILE A 160 8.57 -11.09 -3.47
CA ILE A 160 7.35 -10.29 -3.26
C ILE A 160 7.37 -9.66 -1.87
N LEU A 161 7.61 -10.46 -0.82
CA LEU A 161 7.58 -9.99 0.56
C LEU A 161 8.76 -9.07 0.87
N ALA A 162 9.96 -9.41 0.39
CA ALA A 162 11.14 -8.57 0.57
C ALA A 162 11.03 -7.25 -0.20
N SER A 163 10.44 -7.25 -1.39
CA SER A 163 10.19 -6.02 -2.16
C SER A 163 9.20 -5.09 -1.45
N ILE A 164 8.12 -5.62 -0.87
CA ILE A 164 7.18 -4.85 -0.04
C ILE A 164 7.91 -4.28 1.18
N ALA A 165 8.73 -5.09 1.86
CA ALA A 165 9.48 -4.68 3.03
C ALA A 165 10.49 -3.59 2.70
N ASN A 166 11.26 -3.76 1.62
CA ASN A 166 12.23 -2.78 1.13
C ASN A 166 11.56 -1.43 0.81
N TYR A 167 10.38 -1.47 0.16
CA TYR A 167 9.62 -0.25 -0.10
C TYR A 167 9.29 0.49 1.20
N LEU A 168 8.67 -0.20 2.17
CA LEU A 168 8.28 0.42 3.44
C LEU A 168 9.47 0.94 4.23
N HIS A 169 10.56 0.17 4.29
CA HIS A 169 11.82 0.55 4.95
C HIS A 169 12.40 1.84 4.34
N GLN A 170 12.48 1.91 3.00
CA GLN A 170 13.02 3.09 2.29
C GLN A 170 12.14 4.34 2.46
N PHE A 171 10.83 4.17 2.71
CA PHE A 171 9.91 5.25 3.02
C PHE A 171 9.80 5.57 4.52
N GLY A 172 10.73 5.06 5.34
CA GLY A 172 10.89 5.45 6.73
C GLY A 172 9.97 4.74 7.70
N TRP A 173 9.56 3.51 7.39
CA TRP A 173 8.89 2.65 8.36
C TRP A 173 9.71 2.55 9.64
N ASP A 174 9.04 2.58 10.78
CA ASP A 174 9.66 2.43 12.10
C ASP A 174 8.98 1.33 12.87
N ASN A 175 9.70 0.23 13.09
CA ASN A 175 9.13 -0.96 13.74
C ASN A 175 8.85 -0.75 15.25
N ASN A 176 9.38 0.33 15.83
CA ASN A 176 9.13 0.68 17.23
C ASN A 176 7.85 1.50 17.42
N LEU A 177 7.20 1.90 16.33
CA LEU A 177 5.97 2.72 16.39
C LEU A 177 4.75 1.92 15.92
N GLU A 178 3.69 1.96 16.72
CA GLU A 178 2.38 1.56 16.23
C GLU A 178 1.92 2.48 15.09
N TRP A 179 1.21 1.93 14.10
CA TRP A 179 0.72 2.73 12.98
C TRP A 179 -0.32 3.77 13.40
N GLY A 180 -1.08 3.48 14.48
CA GLY A 180 -2.07 4.39 15.02
C GLY A 180 -3.02 3.76 16.03
N TYR A 181 -3.81 4.64 16.65
CA TYR A 181 -4.79 4.30 17.67
C TYR A 181 -6.15 4.88 17.32
N GLU A 182 -7.20 4.07 17.36
CA GLU A 182 -8.57 4.59 17.32
C GLU A 182 -8.88 5.34 18.62
N VAL A 183 -9.40 6.56 18.49
CA VAL A 183 -9.60 7.47 19.62
C VAL A 183 -10.99 8.06 19.65
N GLN A 184 -11.39 8.52 20.83
CA GLN A 184 -12.49 9.43 21.06
C GLN A 184 -11.93 10.80 21.43
N LEU A 185 -12.55 11.85 20.91
CA LEU A 185 -12.15 13.22 21.18
C LEU A 185 -13.18 13.91 22.08
N SER A 186 -12.72 14.73 23.02
CA SER A 186 -13.61 15.67 23.70
C SER A 186 -14.05 16.76 22.70
N ASN A 187 -15.20 17.40 22.97
CA ASN A 187 -15.75 18.46 22.12
C ASN A 187 -14.84 19.69 21.95
N SER A 188 -13.73 19.77 22.70
CA SER A 188 -12.75 20.86 22.62
C SER A 188 -11.70 20.67 21.52
N ILE A 189 -11.61 19.50 20.89
CA ILE A 189 -10.62 19.24 19.84
C ILE A 189 -11.21 19.58 18.48
N SER A 190 -10.61 20.57 17.83
CA SER A 190 -11.01 21.00 16.49
C SER A 190 -10.53 20.06 15.41
N CYS A 191 -11.37 19.79 14.39
CA CYS A 191 -10.97 19.07 13.17
C CYS A 191 -9.88 19.80 12.36
N TYR A 192 -9.64 21.07 12.59
CA TYR A 192 -8.51 21.82 12.02
C TYR A 192 -7.14 21.25 12.42
N LEU A 193 -7.10 20.43 13.46
CA LEU A 193 -5.87 19.76 13.92
C LEU A 193 -5.57 18.45 13.15
N GLU A 194 -6.35 18.14 12.11
CA GLU A 194 -6.07 17.00 11.24
C GLU A 194 -4.79 17.21 10.42
N GLY A 195 -4.06 16.14 10.24
CA GLY A 195 -2.91 16.09 9.34
C GLY A 195 -1.53 16.16 10.02
N PRO A 196 -0.47 15.90 9.24
CA PRO A 196 0.88 15.78 9.76
C PRO A 196 1.46 17.08 10.32
N ASP A 197 1.03 18.23 9.80
CA ASP A 197 1.52 19.55 10.24
C ASP A 197 1.12 19.91 11.67
N HIS A 198 0.14 19.17 12.21
CA HIS A 198 -0.37 19.35 13.58
C HIS A 198 0.00 18.19 14.51
N SER A 199 1.04 17.43 14.17
CA SER A 199 1.52 16.30 14.99
C SER A 199 1.87 16.73 16.41
N ARG A 200 1.52 15.89 17.38
CA ARG A 200 1.78 16.06 18.80
C ARG A 200 2.09 14.73 19.44
N SER A 201 2.76 14.74 20.61
CA SER A 201 2.92 13.53 21.39
C SER A 201 1.58 13.00 21.91
N LEU A 202 1.48 11.67 22.12
CA LEU A 202 0.26 11.09 22.71
C LEU A 202 -0.06 11.72 24.07
N SER A 203 0.95 12.08 24.87
CA SER A 203 0.76 12.78 26.13
C SER A 203 0.11 14.17 25.94
N GLN A 204 0.45 14.89 24.89
CA GLN A 204 -0.17 16.17 24.53
C GLN A 204 -1.61 15.97 24.03
N TRP A 205 -1.86 14.95 23.18
CA TRP A 205 -3.21 14.62 22.74
C TRP A 205 -4.13 14.22 23.91
N LYS A 206 -3.59 13.44 24.87
CA LYS A 206 -4.32 13.08 26.10
C LYS A 206 -4.70 14.32 26.93
N LYS A 207 -3.78 15.29 27.08
CA LYS A 207 -4.06 16.57 27.76
C LYS A 207 -5.12 17.41 27.04
N LEU A 208 -5.20 17.33 25.72
CA LEU A 208 -6.24 17.98 24.91
C LEU A 208 -7.60 17.27 24.99
N GLY A 209 -7.68 16.09 25.60
CA GLY A 209 -8.91 15.33 25.77
C GLY A 209 -9.10 14.17 24.78
N ALA A 210 -8.04 13.73 24.12
CA ALA A 210 -8.07 12.49 23.35
C ALA A 210 -7.93 11.28 24.30
N SER A 211 -8.76 10.25 24.10
CA SER A 211 -8.68 8.98 24.79
C SER A 211 -8.79 7.83 23.80
N ARG A 212 -8.19 6.68 24.09
CA ARG A 212 -8.37 5.50 23.25
C ARG A 212 -9.82 5.06 23.22
N PHE A 213 -10.24 4.58 22.06
CA PHE A 213 -11.56 3.96 21.91
C PHE A 213 -11.71 2.81 22.92
N LYS A 214 -12.88 2.66 23.53
CA LYS A 214 -13.17 1.70 24.62
C LYS A 214 -12.46 1.96 25.96
N GLY A 215 -11.84 3.13 26.16
CA GLY A 215 -11.26 3.50 27.45
C GLY A 215 -9.93 2.79 27.79
N GLU A 216 -9.27 2.21 26.80
CA GLU A 216 -7.92 1.65 27.00
C GLU A 216 -6.91 2.78 27.25
N GLU A 217 -5.83 2.49 27.95
CA GLU A 217 -4.72 3.45 28.11
C GLU A 217 -3.78 3.41 26.89
N PHE A 218 -3.15 4.55 26.58
CA PHE A 218 -2.05 4.58 25.63
C PHE A 218 -0.83 3.86 26.21
N PRO A 219 -0.06 3.10 25.39
CA PRO A 219 1.19 2.51 25.85
C PRO A 219 2.15 3.58 26.38
N GLN A 220 2.86 3.26 27.48
CA GLN A 220 3.78 4.22 28.11
C GLN A 220 4.95 4.57 27.19
N ASP A 221 5.44 3.61 26.44
CA ASP A 221 6.57 3.77 25.52
C ASP A 221 6.26 4.75 24.37
N ASP A 222 4.97 4.82 23.96
CA ASP A 222 4.53 5.69 22.87
C ASP A 222 4.12 7.10 23.32
N LEU A 223 4.05 7.38 24.62
CA LEU A 223 3.52 8.65 25.14
C LEU A 223 4.27 9.90 24.64
N ASN A 224 5.54 9.77 24.32
CA ASN A 224 6.39 10.85 23.83
C ASN A 224 6.49 10.85 22.30
N GLU A 225 6.02 9.80 21.63
CA GLU A 225 6.05 9.67 20.19
C GLU A 225 5.00 10.56 19.51
N SER A 226 5.32 10.98 18.29
CA SER A 226 4.54 11.95 17.53
C SER A 226 3.44 11.29 16.73
N TYR A 227 2.20 11.73 16.91
CA TYR A 227 1.02 11.26 16.22
C TYR A 227 0.21 12.43 15.67
N SER A 228 -0.45 12.19 14.55
CA SER A 228 -1.33 13.15 13.88
C SER A 228 -2.77 12.70 13.93
N LEU A 229 -3.69 13.64 13.99
CA LEU A 229 -5.12 13.35 13.93
C LEU A 229 -5.53 13.01 12.49
N MET A 230 -6.38 11.97 12.33
CA MET A 230 -6.90 11.53 11.04
C MET A 230 -8.37 11.15 11.12
N PHE A 231 -9.16 11.65 10.15
CA PHE A 231 -10.59 11.37 9.98
C PHE A 231 -10.85 10.65 8.64
N PRO A 232 -10.54 9.36 8.48
CA PRO A 232 -10.59 8.67 7.19
C PRO A 232 -11.99 8.59 6.57
N ALA A 233 -13.04 8.72 7.38
CA ALA A 233 -14.44 8.75 6.95
C ALA A 233 -15.17 10.05 7.40
N GLY A 234 -14.42 11.13 7.61
CA GLY A 234 -14.93 12.40 8.13
C GLY A 234 -15.23 12.37 9.63
N ILE A 235 -15.70 13.50 10.17
CA ILE A 235 -15.89 13.71 11.60
C ILE A 235 -16.94 12.79 12.26
N HIS A 236 -17.79 12.15 11.49
CA HIS A 236 -18.81 11.20 11.96
C HIS A 236 -18.34 9.74 11.86
N GLY A 237 -17.17 9.50 11.30
CA GLY A 237 -16.55 8.18 11.22
C GLY A 237 -15.60 7.88 12.38
N PRO A 238 -14.88 6.76 12.31
CA PRO A 238 -13.82 6.47 13.26
C PRO A 238 -12.70 7.50 13.17
N ILE A 239 -12.13 7.85 14.32
CA ILE A 239 -11.09 8.86 14.47
C ILE A 239 -9.83 8.16 14.93
N TYR A 240 -8.69 8.54 14.34
CA TYR A 240 -7.40 7.93 14.68
C TYR A 240 -6.35 8.98 15.02
N LEU A 241 -5.47 8.63 15.93
CA LEU A 241 -4.15 9.23 16.07
C LEU A 241 -3.18 8.31 15.37
N VAL A 242 -2.50 8.80 14.33
CA VAL A 242 -1.65 8.00 13.42
C VAL A 242 -0.21 8.45 13.47
N SER A 243 0.71 7.50 13.50
CA SER A 243 2.15 7.76 13.44
C SER A 243 2.64 7.97 12.00
N LYS A 244 3.95 8.25 11.83
CA LYS A 244 4.61 8.29 10.52
C LYS A 244 4.42 7.00 9.72
N ASN A 245 4.30 5.83 10.35
CA ASN A 245 4.05 4.55 9.66
C ASN A 245 2.76 4.56 8.85
N SER A 246 1.73 5.25 9.33
CA SER A 246 0.48 5.40 8.58
C SER A 246 0.67 6.19 7.28
N TYR A 247 1.55 7.20 7.29
CA TYR A 247 1.90 7.94 6.08
C TYR A 247 2.74 7.10 5.13
N THR A 248 3.66 6.26 5.63
CA THR A 248 4.39 5.28 4.82
C THR A 248 3.44 4.29 4.13
N LEU A 249 2.42 3.79 4.82
CA LEU A 249 1.37 2.96 4.23
C LEU A 249 0.55 3.74 3.18
N LYS A 250 0.29 5.02 3.43
CA LYS A 250 -0.40 5.89 2.48
C LYS A 250 0.43 6.08 1.20
N GLU A 251 1.74 6.29 1.31
CA GLU A 251 2.64 6.37 0.14
C GLU A 251 2.60 5.09 -0.70
N TYR A 252 2.56 3.92 -0.07
CA TYR A 252 2.40 2.65 -0.79
C TYR A 252 1.12 2.64 -1.64
N ASN A 253 0.00 3.08 -1.08
CA ASN A 253 -1.28 3.19 -1.80
C ASN A 253 -1.30 4.36 -2.79
N LEU A 254 -0.63 5.47 -2.49
CA LEU A 254 -0.61 6.68 -3.33
C LEU A 254 0.20 6.48 -4.61
N SER A 255 1.15 5.56 -4.64
CA SER A 255 1.76 5.14 -5.90
C SER A 255 0.71 4.65 -6.92
N LEU A 256 -0.48 4.26 -6.43
CA LEU A 256 -1.64 3.84 -7.24
C LEU A 256 -2.76 4.91 -7.31
N ILE A 257 -2.86 5.84 -6.35
CA ILE A 257 -3.97 6.79 -6.22
C ILE A 257 -3.64 8.17 -6.84
N HIS A 258 -2.39 8.62 -6.78
CA HIS A 258 -1.96 9.86 -7.44
C HIS A 258 -1.92 9.76 -8.97
N ILE A 259 -2.23 8.63 -9.48
CA ILE A 259 -2.39 8.33 -10.87
C ILE A 259 -3.88 8.22 -11.18
#